data_2377b6ff20db46dfaebba2d756c63292
#
_entry.id   2377b6ff20db46dfaebba2d756c63292
#
_cell.length_a   1.000
_cell.length_b   1.000
_cell.length_c   1.000
_cell.angle_alpha   90.00
_cell.angle_beta   90.00
_cell.angle_gamma   90.00
#
_symmetry.space_group_name_H-M   'P 1'
#
loop_
_entity.id
_entity.type
_entity.pdbx_description
1 polymer ?
#
loop_
_entity_poly.entity_id
_entity_poly.type
_entity_poly.pdbx_seq_one_letter_code
_entity_poly.pdbx_strand_id
1 'polypeptide(L)'
;MKTPPILLKLLHNSAAKPSPNFNKTASRKDDGGFTLLEVLVIALLIGIFSSIAAPSWQGFINRQRVRTVNDRVFQSLRLAQSEAKRTKRDVTVTFDRTVDPPKITFTPPLATGGSTQTLDGGGEIPPGTIALRHNAPAPANSIVFDYLGNVNELPEDTSVNPSVRRFVATVSTVNGGAKQCAIVETIIGGMRTAEGNNCPTLP
;
A
#
# COMPACT_ATOMS: atom_id res chain seq x y z
N MET A 1 -13.60 61.49 23.27
CA MET A 1 -14.44 61.29 22.08
C MET A 1 -15.73 60.64 22.55
N LYS A 2 -16.87 61.24 22.24
CA LYS A 2 -18.19 61.00 22.82
C LYS A 2 -18.83 59.73 22.21
N THR A 3 -19.27 58.82 23.05
CA THR A 3 -20.18 57.73 22.66
C THR A 3 -21.62 58.23 22.59
N PRO A 4 -22.41 57.88 21.56
CA PRO A 4 -23.81 58.29 21.50
C PRO A 4 -24.72 57.35 22.32
N PRO A 5 -25.76 57.87 22.98
CA PRO A 5 -26.72 57.10 23.75
C PRO A 5 -27.92 56.72 22.88
N ILE A 6 -27.95 55.53 22.34
CA ILE A 6 -29.16 54.97 21.68
C ILE A 6 -29.35 53.54 22.20
N LEU A 7 -29.76 53.42 23.46
CA LEU A 7 -30.12 52.11 24.00
C LEU A 7 -31.00 52.24 25.25
N LEU A 8 -32.05 53.06 25.15
CA LEU A 8 -33.00 53.15 26.26
C LEU A 8 -34.38 53.57 25.76
N LYS A 9 -34.98 52.83 24.84
CA LYS A 9 -36.41 53.06 24.47
C LYS A 9 -37.02 51.85 23.76
N LEU A 10 -37.06 50.69 24.41
CA LEU A 10 -37.89 49.56 23.96
C LEU A 10 -38.21 48.60 25.14
N LEU A 11 -38.52 49.17 26.27
CA LEU A 11 -39.08 48.41 27.40
C LEU A 11 -40.40 49.10 27.83
N HIS A 12 -41.39 49.02 26.97
CA HIS A 12 -42.81 49.21 27.40
C HIS A 12 -43.71 48.69 26.27
N ASN A 13 -44.32 47.63 26.57
CA ASN A 13 -45.56 47.11 26.04
C ASN A 13 -45.48 45.66 25.56
N SER A 14 -45.70 44.73 26.46
CA SER A 14 -46.15 43.42 26.10
C SER A 14 -47.22 42.98 27.08
N ALA A 15 -48.42 43.34 26.77
CA ALA A 15 -49.61 42.76 27.36
C ALA A 15 -49.58 41.24 27.17
N ALA A 16 -49.78 40.52 28.26
CA ALA A 16 -49.88 39.09 28.32
C ALA A 16 -51.03 38.57 27.42
N LYS A 17 -50.71 37.85 26.36
CA LYS A 17 -51.64 36.97 25.65
C LYS A 17 -51.70 35.64 26.39
N PRO A 18 -52.93 35.10 26.66
CA PRO A 18 -53.04 33.76 27.21
C PRO A 18 -52.54 32.73 26.16
N SER A 19 -51.59 31.94 26.55
CA SER A 19 -51.09 30.84 25.73
C SER A 19 -52.18 29.78 25.54
N PRO A 20 -52.41 29.29 24.29
CA PRO A 20 -53.25 28.13 24.08
C PRO A 20 -52.54 26.91 24.67
N ASN A 21 -53.26 26.21 25.53
CA ASN A 21 -52.87 24.96 26.15
C ASN A 21 -52.72 23.91 25.07
N PHE A 22 -51.54 23.79 24.48
CA PHE A 22 -51.20 22.64 23.64
C PHE A 22 -50.95 21.46 24.56
N ASN A 23 -51.97 20.66 24.81
CA ASN A 23 -51.78 19.29 25.23
C ASN A 23 -50.98 18.58 24.14
N LYS A 24 -49.65 18.67 24.23
CA LYS A 24 -48.78 17.73 23.57
C LYS A 24 -49.02 16.37 24.20
N THR A 25 -49.94 15.60 23.66
CA THR A 25 -49.88 14.16 23.74
C THR A 25 -48.51 13.79 23.18
N ALA A 26 -47.57 13.58 24.08
CA ALA A 26 -46.32 12.94 23.74
C ALA A 26 -46.68 11.57 23.19
N SER A 27 -46.68 11.46 21.85
CA SER A 27 -46.68 10.17 21.20
C SER A 27 -45.40 9.49 21.76
N ARG A 28 -45.61 8.58 22.71
CA ARG A 28 -44.58 7.60 23.07
C ARG A 28 -44.21 6.94 21.74
N LYS A 29 -43.07 7.28 21.17
CA LYS A 29 -42.42 6.37 20.26
C LYS A 29 -42.33 5.05 21.01
N ASP A 30 -43.03 4.06 20.51
CA ASP A 30 -42.82 2.69 20.94
C ASP A 30 -41.34 2.39 20.71
N ASP A 31 -40.59 2.41 21.78
CA ASP A 31 -39.25 1.82 21.82
C ASP A 31 -39.44 0.30 21.75
N GLY A 32 -39.80 -0.17 20.56
CA GLY A 32 -39.94 -1.59 20.28
C GLY A 32 -38.58 -2.24 20.43
N GLY A 33 -38.31 -2.82 21.59
CA GLY A 33 -37.12 -3.63 21.81
C GLY A 33 -37.12 -4.80 20.84
N PHE A 34 -35.91 -5.17 20.35
CA PHE A 34 -35.75 -6.36 19.51
C PHE A 34 -36.24 -7.61 20.23
N THR A 35 -36.96 -8.45 19.53
CA THR A 35 -37.35 -9.75 20.06
C THR A 35 -36.13 -10.68 20.12
N LEU A 36 -36.12 -11.60 21.08
CA LEU A 36 -35.06 -12.60 21.19
C LEU A 36 -34.94 -13.43 19.90
N LEU A 37 -36.06 -13.73 19.25
CA LEU A 37 -36.10 -14.46 17.99
C LEU A 37 -35.44 -13.66 16.86
N GLU A 38 -35.66 -12.34 16.77
CA GLU A 38 -35.06 -11.47 15.75
C GLU A 38 -33.53 -11.42 15.88
N VAL A 39 -33.01 -11.28 17.11
CA VAL A 39 -31.56 -11.31 17.36
C VAL A 39 -30.98 -12.67 16.97
N LEU A 40 -31.69 -13.77 17.24
CA LEU A 40 -31.26 -15.11 16.88
C LEU A 40 -31.18 -15.29 15.37
N VAL A 41 -32.20 -14.82 14.62
CA VAL A 41 -32.21 -14.88 13.16
C VAL A 41 -31.08 -14.01 12.56
N ILE A 42 -30.89 -12.79 13.08
CA ILE A 42 -29.78 -11.92 12.64
C ILE A 42 -28.42 -12.58 12.88
N ALA A 43 -28.20 -13.15 14.08
CA ALA A 43 -26.97 -13.83 14.41
C ALA A 43 -26.68 -15.02 13.47
N LEU A 44 -27.73 -15.80 13.15
CA LEU A 44 -27.63 -16.91 12.20
C LEU A 44 -27.26 -16.42 10.79
N LEU A 45 -27.90 -15.35 10.30
CA LEU A 45 -27.57 -14.77 9.00
C LEU A 45 -26.16 -14.23 8.95
N ILE A 46 -25.70 -13.51 9.99
CA ILE A 46 -24.32 -13.02 10.09
C ILE A 46 -23.33 -14.20 10.07
N GLY A 47 -23.61 -15.29 10.78
CA GLY A 47 -22.80 -16.50 10.78
C GLY A 47 -22.64 -17.09 9.37
N ILE A 48 -23.73 -17.21 8.62
CA ILE A 48 -23.70 -17.72 7.24
C ILE A 48 -22.88 -16.79 6.33
N PHE A 49 -23.14 -15.49 6.34
CA PHE A 49 -22.41 -14.53 5.51
C PHE A 49 -20.93 -14.48 5.88
N SER A 50 -20.58 -14.53 7.15
CA SER A 50 -19.19 -14.52 7.62
C SER A 50 -18.39 -15.73 7.11
N SER A 51 -19.02 -16.89 7.03
CA SER A 51 -18.35 -18.12 6.55
C SER A 51 -17.90 -18.02 5.07
N ILE A 52 -18.63 -17.26 4.25
CA ILE A 52 -18.32 -17.04 2.84
C ILE A 52 -17.34 -15.86 2.66
N ALA A 53 -17.50 -14.81 3.45
CA ALA A 53 -16.72 -13.58 3.31
C ALA A 53 -15.27 -13.73 3.81
N ALA A 54 -15.02 -14.49 4.86
CA ALA A 54 -13.72 -14.60 5.50
C ALA A 54 -12.59 -15.09 4.57
N PRO A 55 -12.73 -16.17 3.79
CA PRO A 55 -11.66 -16.63 2.90
C PRO A 55 -11.35 -15.64 1.77
N SER A 56 -12.35 -14.95 1.25
CA SER A 56 -12.18 -13.92 0.21
C SER A 56 -11.38 -12.72 0.71
N TRP A 57 -11.60 -12.32 1.94
CA TRP A 57 -10.90 -11.22 2.61
C TRP A 57 -9.40 -11.48 2.73
N GLN A 58 -9.01 -12.69 3.14
CA GLN A 58 -7.60 -13.06 3.26
C GLN A 58 -6.85 -12.96 1.93
N GLY A 59 -7.47 -13.41 0.85
CA GLY A 59 -6.92 -13.27 -0.49
C GLY A 59 -6.75 -11.81 -0.92
N PHE A 60 -7.69 -10.94 -0.56
CA PHE A 60 -7.59 -9.50 -0.83
C PHE A 60 -6.40 -8.87 -0.08
N ILE A 61 -6.28 -9.11 1.23
CA ILE A 61 -5.18 -8.58 2.04
C ILE A 61 -3.82 -9.03 1.49
N ASN A 62 -3.68 -10.29 1.12
CA ASN A 62 -2.44 -10.82 0.56
C ASN A 62 -2.06 -10.13 -0.77
N ARG A 63 -3.02 -9.90 -1.66
CA ARG A 63 -2.78 -9.12 -2.89
C ARG A 63 -2.32 -7.69 -2.58
N GLN A 64 -2.94 -7.04 -1.60
CA GLN A 64 -2.57 -5.68 -1.20
C GLN A 64 -1.15 -5.62 -0.64
N ARG A 65 -0.75 -6.59 0.20
CA ARG A 65 0.61 -6.70 0.74
C ARG A 65 1.65 -6.87 -0.36
N VAL A 66 1.43 -7.80 -1.28
CA VAL A 66 2.33 -8.04 -2.42
C VAL A 66 2.46 -6.77 -3.27
N ARG A 67 1.36 -6.08 -3.53
CA ARG A 67 1.36 -4.81 -4.27
C ARG A 67 2.18 -3.73 -3.58
N THR A 68 1.96 -3.52 -2.29
CA THR A 68 2.71 -2.51 -1.50
C THR A 68 4.22 -2.78 -1.52
N VAL A 69 4.63 -4.03 -1.37
CA VAL A 69 6.06 -4.40 -1.42
C VAL A 69 6.62 -4.23 -2.83
N ASN A 70 5.90 -4.67 -3.86
CA ASN A 70 6.34 -4.50 -5.25
C ASN A 70 6.49 -3.03 -5.64
N ASP A 71 5.55 -2.17 -5.21
CA ASP A 71 5.64 -0.73 -5.44
C ASP A 71 6.87 -0.13 -4.75
N ARG A 72 7.23 -0.60 -3.56
CA ARG A 72 8.47 -0.20 -2.89
C ARG A 72 9.72 -0.65 -3.64
N VAL A 73 9.77 -1.88 -4.12
CA VAL A 73 10.88 -2.39 -4.96
C VAL A 73 11.02 -1.50 -6.20
N PHE A 74 9.92 -1.22 -6.87
CA PHE A 74 9.90 -0.38 -8.07
C PHE A 74 10.36 1.06 -7.79
N GLN A 75 9.87 1.65 -6.70
CA GLN A 75 10.30 2.99 -6.26
C GLN A 75 11.79 3.00 -5.89
N SER A 76 12.28 1.96 -5.22
CA SER A 76 13.70 1.82 -4.87
C SER A 76 14.60 1.82 -6.10
N LEU A 77 14.23 1.09 -7.15
CA LEU A 77 14.95 1.07 -8.42
C LEU A 77 14.93 2.46 -9.09
N ARG A 78 13.78 3.14 -9.11
CA ARG A 78 13.67 4.49 -9.64
C ARG A 78 14.46 5.52 -8.85
N LEU A 79 14.46 5.42 -7.54
CA LEU A 79 15.25 6.29 -6.67
C LEU A 79 16.75 6.09 -6.93
N ALA A 80 17.21 4.84 -7.02
CA ALA A 80 18.61 4.55 -7.35
C ALA A 80 19.02 5.12 -8.71
N GLN A 81 18.17 4.95 -9.75
CA GLN A 81 18.40 5.53 -11.06
C GLN A 81 18.47 7.08 -11.02
N SER A 82 17.55 7.71 -10.32
CA SER A 82 17.52 9.17 -10.20
C SER A 82 18.71 9.71 -9.42
N GLU A 83 19.12 9.00 -8.36
CA GLU A 83 20.28 9.34 -7.54
C GLU A 83 21.59 9.23 -8.32
N ALA A 84 21.74 8.17 -9.11
CA ALA A 84 22.88 8.01 -10.01
C ALA A 84 23.02 9.19 -10.99
N LYS A 85 21.92 9.59 -11.62
CA LYS A 85 21.86 10.78 -12.50
C LYS A 85 22.18 12.08 -11.76
N ARG A 86 21.65 12.24 -10.55
CA ARG A 86 21.82 13.45 -9.74
C ARG A 86 23.25 13.61 -9.24
N THR A 87 23.84 12.53 -8.72
CA THR A 87 25.17 12.56 -8.10
C THR A 87 26.30 12.35 -9.11
N LYS A 88 25.98 11.98 -10.35
CA LYS A 88 26.94 11.60 -11.38
C LYS A 88 27.88 10.47 -10.94
N ARG A 89 27.34 9.52 -10.20
CA ARG A 89 28.05 8.34 -9.70
C ARG A 89 27.18 7.11 -9.88
N ASP A 90 27.82 5.98 -10.02
CA ASP A 90 27.13 4.70 -10.08
C ASP A 90 26.45 4.40 -8.75
N VAL A 91 25.25 3.86 -8.82
CA VAL A 91 24.47 3.40 -7.65
C VAL A 91 24.15 1.93 -7.80
N THR A 92 24.64 1.14 -6.87
CA THR A 92 24.39 -0.30 -6.79
C THR A 92 23.20 -0.55 -5.89
N VAL A 93 22.26 -1.33 -6.36
CA VAL A 93 21.08 -1.81 -5.63
C VAL A 93 21.24 -3.29 -5.36
N THR A 94 21.43 -3.68 -4.11
CA THR A 94 21.63 -5.07 -3.69
C THR A 94 20.37 -5.59 -3.01
N PHE A 95 19.93 -6.78 -3.38
CA PHE A 95 18.75 -7.44 -2.84
C PHE A 95 19.15 -8.53 -1.85
N ASP A 96 18.80 -8.33 -0.59
CA ASP A 96 19.00 -9.33 0.46
C ASP A 96 17.69 -10.06 0.75
N ARG A 97 17.62 -11.30 0.31
CA ARG A 97 16.49 -12.22 0.51
C ARG A 97 16.77 -13.25 1.62
N THR A 98 17.94 -13.18 2.25
CA THR A 98 18.32 -14.12 3.33
C THR A 98 17.74 -13.69 4.68
N VAL A 99 17.34 -12.43 4.79
CA VAL A 99 16.68 -11.85 5.95
C VAL A 99 15.16 -11.75 5.73
N ASP A 100 14.42 -11.82 6.79
CA ASP A 100 12.96 -11.69 6.75
C ASP A 100 12.52 -10.60 7.75
N PRO A 101 11.88 -9.53 7.28
CA PRO A 101 11.51 -9.23 5.88
C PRO A 101 12.72 -8.91 4.98
N PRO A 102 12.61 -9.18 3.66
CA PRO A 102 13.68 -8.89 2.70
C PRO A 102 14.09 -7.42 2.70
N LYS A 103 15.34 -7.14 2.33
CA LYS A 103 15.92 -5.78 2.33
C LYS A 103 16.53 -5.43 0.99
N ILE A 104 16.51 -4.13 0.70
CA ILE A 104 17.26 -3.52 -0.40
C ILE A 104 18.32 -2.60 0.19
N THR A 105 19.56 -2.74 -0.28
CA THR A 105 20.70 -1.90 0.15
C THR A 105 21.20 -1.09 -1.03
N PHE A 106 21.52 0.18 -0.81
CA PHE A 106 22.03 1.11 -1.80
C PHE A 106 23.48 1.46 -1.49
N THR A 107 24.34 1.38 -2.49
CA THR A 107 25.74 1.78 -2.40
C THR A 107 26.10 2.70 -3.58
N PRO A 108 26.44 3.98 -3.33
CA PRO A 108 26.46 4.69 -2.06
C PRO A 108 25.04 4.90 -1.48
N PRO A 109 24.93 5.29 -0.19
CA PRO A 109 23.64 5.62 0.41
C PRO A 109 22.91 6.69 -0.37
N LEU A 110 21.58 6.56 -0.50
CA LEU A 110 20.75 7.57 -1.13
C LEU A 110 20.64 8.81 -0.24
N ALA A 111 20.60 9.99 -0.83
CA ALA A 111 20.40 11.25 -0.10
C ALA A 111 19.03 11.27 0.63
N THR A 112 18.03 10.64 0.02
CA THR A 112 16.69 10.50 0.60
C THR A 112 16.38 9.01 0.76
N GLY A 113 16.39 8.50 2.00
CA GLY A 113 16.06 7.09 2.28
C GLY A 113 17.18 6.24 2.86
N GLY A 114 18.40 6.78 2.98
CA GLY A 114 19.52 6.09 3.63
C GLY A 114 20.15 4.98 2.78
N SER A 115 20.84 4.05 3.45
CA SER A 115 21.57 2.95 2.79
C SER A 115 20.74 1.67 2.67
N THR A 116 19.71 1.49 3.47
CA THR A 116 18.93 0.24 3.53
C THR A 116 17.45 0.52 3.65
N GLN A 117 16.65 -0.21 2.90
CA GLN A 117 15.20 -0.16 2.93
C GLN A 117 14.63 -1.56 3.17
N THR A 118 13.86 -1.71 4.24
CA THR A 118 13.17 -2.96 4.54
C THR A 118 11.87 -3.05 3.74
N LEU A 119 11.58 -4.23 3.21
CA LEU A 119 10.41 -4.51 2.40
C LEU A 119 9.23 -5.04 3.25
N ASP A 120 8.96 -4.38 4.36
CA ASP A 120 7.94 -4.76 5.36
C ASP A 120 6.66 -3.92 5.29
N GLY A 121 6.51 -3.12 4.23
CA GLY A 121 5.37 -2.22 4.14
C GLY A 121 5.38 -1.06 5.16
N GLY A 122 6.50 -0.83 5.88
CA GLY A 122 6.60 0.14 6.99
C GLY A 122 6.27 -0.48 8.34
N GLY A 123 6.49 -1.79 8.49
CA GLY A 123 6.17 -2.56 9.68
C GLY A 123 4.76 -3.16 9.68
N GLU A 124 3.99 -2.96 8.61
CA GLU A 124 2.62 -3.48 8.51
C GLU A 124 2.56 -4.94 8.03
N ILE A 125 3.64 -5.43 7.42
CA ILE A 125 3.69 -6.78 6.85
C ILE A 125 4.50 -7.68 7.78
N PRO A 126 3.88 -8.69 8.41
CA PRO A 126 4.58 -9.61 9.28
C PRO A 126 5.66 -10.40 8.53
N PRO A 127 6.79 -10.73 9.19
CA PRO A 127 7.77 -11.69 8.66
C PRO A 127 7.13 -12.99 8.21
N GLY A 128 7.72 -13.68 7.24
CA GLY A 128 7.20 -14.93 6.70
C GLY A 128 6.00 -14.80 5.77
N THR A 129 5.54 -13.57 5.47
CA THR A 129 4.38 -13.36 4.61
C THR A 129 4.75 -13.21 3.14
N ILE A 130 5.88 -12.53 2.86
CA ILE A 130 6.32 -12.13 1.52
C ILE A 130 7.63 -12.79 1.18
N ALA A 131 7.71 -13.33 -0.03
CA ALA A 131 8.93 -13.84 -0.64
C ALA A 131 9.38 -12.90 -1.77
N LEU A 132 10.67 -12.56 -1.78
CA LEU A 132 11.33 -11.81 -2.85
C LEU A 132 12.20 -12.78 -3.67
N ARG A 133 12.06 -12.78 -4.99
CA ARG A 133 12.93 -13.48 -5.93
C ARG A 133 13.41 -12.50 -6.99
N HIS A 134 14.60 -12.69 -7.50
CA HIS A 134 15.18 -11.88 -8.57
C HIS A 134 16.16 -12.70 -9.40
N ASN A 135 16.47 -12.22 -10.61
CA ASN A 135 17.49 -12.81 -11.47
C ASN A 135 18.80 -12.02 -11.50
N ALA A 136 19.02 -11.13 -10.51
CA ALA A 136 20.32 -10.48 -10.40
C ALA A 136 21.44 -11.51 -10.25
N PRO A 137 22.61 -11.28 -10.90
CA PRO A 137 23.71 -12.23 -10.90
C PRO A 137 24.23 -12.52 -9.49
N ALA A 138 24.43 -13.80 -9.17
CA ALA A 138 25.13 -14.20 -7.96
C ALA A 138 26.65 -14.04 -8.16
N PRO A 139 27.43 -13.80 -7.08
CA PRO A 139 27.03 -13.68 -5.68
C PRO A 139 26.54 -12.28 -5.29
N ALA A 140 26.68 -11.27 -6.15
CA ALA A 140 26.42 -9.88 -5.82
C ALA A 140 24.92 -9.61 -5.56
N ASN A 141 24.02 -10.35 -6.20
CA ASN A 141 22.56 -10.16 -6.10
C ASN A 141 22.16 -8.69 -6.30
N SER A 142 22.80 -8.00 -7.24
CA SER A 142 22.68 -6.56 -7.41
C SER A 142 22.46 -6.15 -8.86
N ILE A 143 21.93 -4.94 -9.03
CA ILE A 143 21.84 -4.22 -10.29
C ILE A 143 22.53 -2.86 -10.11
N VAL A 144 23.26 -2.40 -11.12
CA VAL A 144 24.02 -1.15 -11.07
C VAL A 144 23.45 -0.16 -12.08
N PHE A 145 23.09 1.03 -11.61
CA PHE A 145 22.75 2.18 -12.45
C PHE A 145 23.99 3.08 -12.56
N ASP A 146 24.42 3.37 -13.78
CA ASP A 146 25.51 4.28 -14.07
C ASP A 146 25.12 5.77 -13.88
N TYR A 147 26.09 6.66 -13.99
CA TYR A 147 25.89 8.10 -13.84
C TYR A 147 24.92 8.73 -14.88
N LEU A 148 24.57 8.03 -15.96
CA LEU A 148 23.56 8.39 -16.92
C LEU A 148 22.20 7.78 -16.58
N GLY A 149 22.16 6.87 -15.60
CA GLY A 149 20.99 6.09 -15.19
C GLY A 149 20.70 4.90 -16.08
N ASN A 150 21.72 4.47 -16.86
CA ASN A 150 21.66 3.23 -17.62
C ASN A 150 22.00 2.06 -16.69
N VAL A 151 21.64 0.86 -17.12
CA VAL A 151 22.05 -0.38 -16.47
C VAL A 151 23.19 -0.98 -17.27
N ASN A 152 24.38 -1.12 -16.64
CA ASN A 152 25.58 -1.58 -17.31
C ASN A 152 25.41 -3.01 -17.86
N GLU A 153 24.75 -3.87 -17.12
CA GLU A 153 24.51 -5.24 -17.52
C GLU A 153 23.14 -5.71 -17.03
N LEU A 154 22.29 -6.11 -17.98
CA LEU A 154 21.02 -6.75 -17.67
C LEU A 154 21.20 -8.27 -17.69
N PRO A 155 20.75 -8.96 -16.63
CA PRO A 155 20.79 -10.41 -16.59
C PRO A 155 19.93 -11.03 -17.70
N GLU A 156 20.33 -12.20 -18.14
CA GLU A 156 19.56 -12.96 -19.11
C GLU A 156 18.34 -13.59 -18.44
N ASP A 157 17.16 -13.36 -19.05
CA ASP A 157 15.94 -14.02 -18.66
C ASP A 157 15.69 -15.22 -19.57
N THR A 158 15.99 -16.39 -19.05
CA THR A 158 15.86 -17.66 -19.76
C THR A 158 14.42 -18.21 -19.73
N SER A 159 13.51 -17.52 -19.06
CA SER A 159 12.09 -17.94 -18.99
C SER A 159 11.32 -17.77 -20.31
N VAL A 160 11.91 -17.07 -21.28
CA VAL A 160 11.36 -16.86 -22.63
C VAL A 160 12.33 -17.40 -23.68
N ASN A 161 11.79 -17.83 -24.80
CA ASN A 161 12.59 -18.29 -25.93
C ASN A 161 12.25 -17.44 -27.18
N PRO A 162 13.24 -16.74 -27.81
CA PRO A 162 14.64 -16.61 -27.38
C PRO A 162 14.78 -15.84 -26.06
N SER A 163 15.89 -16.07 -25.33
CA SER A 163 16.18 -15.37 -24.10
C SER A 163 16.28 -13.85 -24.30
N VAL A 164 15.78 -13.09 -23.34
CA VAL A 164 15.77 -11.62 -23.37
C VAL A 164 16.58 -11.10 -22.18
N ARG A 165 17.37 -10.06 -22.41
CA ARG A 165 18.09 -9.40 -21.30
C ARG A 165 17.18 -8.44 -20.59
N ARG A 166 16.85 -8.75 -19.33
CA ARG A 166 16.07 -7.90 -18.42
C ARG A 166 16.30 -8.30 -16.97
N PHE A 167 16.28 -7.33 -16.09
CA PHE A 167 16.25 -7.61 -14.66
C PHE A 167 14.79 -7.74 -14.21
N VAL A 168 14.52 -8.75 -13.40
CA VAL A 168 13.19 -9.02 -12.84
C VAL A 168 13.31 -9.24 -11.35
N ALA A 169 12.57 -8.46 -10.57
CA ALA A 169 12.35 -8.70 -9.15
C ALA A 169 10.87 -9.06 -8.95
N THR A 170 10.62 -10.24 -8.43
CA THR A 170 9.27 -10.78 -8.21
C THR A 170 8.97 -10.84 -6.73
N VAL A 171 7.87 -10.25 -6.34
CA VAL A 171 7.29 -10.30 -5.00
C VAL A 171 6.08 -11.22 -5.02
N SER A 172 6.03 -12.18 -4.11
CA SER A 172 4.90 -13.10 -3.98
C SER A 172 4.61 -13.39 -2.51
N THR A 173 3.44 -13.95 -2.23
CA THR A 173 3.21 -14.57 -0.92
C THR A 173 3.98 -15.88 -0.81
N VAL A 174 4.47 -16.20 0.40
CA VAL A 174 5.24 -17.44 0.66
C VAL A 174 4.46 -18.69 0.27
N ASN A 175 3.13 -18.68 0.50
CA ASN A 175 2.26 -19.84 0.23
C ASN A 175 1.78 -19.93 -1.24
N GLY A 176 2.33 -19.11 -2.15
CA GLY A 176 1.81 -18.99 -3.50
C GLY A 176 0.50 -18.19 -3.54
N GLY A 177 0.11 -17.69 -4.69
CA GLY A 177 -1.10 -16.88 -4.85
C GLY A 177 -0.80 -15.56 -5.51
N ALA A 178 -0.92 -14.45 -4.77
CA ALA A 178 -0.63 -13.13 -5.35
C ALA A 178 0.85 -13.01 -5.72
N LYS A 179 1.11 -12.56 -6.95
CA LYS A 179 2.45 -12.33 -7.48
C LYS A 179 2.47 -11.02 -8.27
N GLN A 180 3.47 -10.17 -8.00
CA GLN A 180 3.77 -8.98 -8.78
C GLN A 180 5.27 -8.86 -9.00
N CYS A 181 5.67 -8.13 -10.03
CA CYS A 181 7.08 -7.97 -10.37
C CYS A 181 7.41 -6.56 -10.87
N ALA A 182 8.60 -6.12 -10.52
CA ALA A 182 9.25 -4.95 -11.08
C ALA A 182 10.28 -5.42 -12.12
N ILE A 183 10.23 -4.85 -13.32
CA ILE A 183 11.03 -5.27 -14.46
C ILE A 183 11.81 -4.07 -14.98
N VAL A 184 13.13 -4.23 -15.15
CA VAL A 184 13.98 -3.31 -15.90
C VAL A 184 14.23 -3.95 -17.25
N GLU A 185 13.64 -3.39 -18.31
CA GLU A 185 13.60 -4.02 -19.64
C GLU A 185 14.72 -3.53 -20.56
N THR A 186 15.25 -2.34 -20.31
CA THR A 186 16.19 -1.73 -21.26
C THR A 186 17.45 -1.30 -20.55
N ILE A 187 18.57 -1.31 -21.29
CA ILE A 187 19.86 -0.81 -20.79
C ILE A 187 19.82 0.69 -20.43
N ILE A 188 18.91 1.46 -21.01
CA ILE A 188 18.71 2.87 -20.64
C ILE A 188 17.86 3.02 -19.36
N GLY A 189 17.58 1.91 -18.67
CA GLY A 189 16.85 1.91 -17.41
C GLY A 189 15.33 2.10 -17.54
N GLY A 190 14.73 1.70 -18.66
CA GLY A 190 13.27 1.63 -18.82
C GLY A 190 12.69 0.56 -17.92
N MET A 191 11.69 0.93 -17.11
CA MET A 191 11.12 0.06 -16.07
C MET A 191 9.61 0.01 -16.15
N ARG A 192 9.04 -1.15 -15.84
CA ARG A 192 7.60 -1.35 -15.65
C ARG A 192 7.29 -2.34 -14.53
N THR A 193 6.04 -2.41 -14.14
CA THR A 193 5.51 -3.45 -13.25
C THR A 193 4.57 -4.37 -14.02
N ALA A 194 4.44 -5.60 -13.54
CA ALA A 194 3.45 -6.55 -14.03
C ALA A 194 2.90 -7.39 -12.88
N GLU A 195 1.81 -8.12 -13.12
CA GLU A 195 1.17 -8.94 -12.09
C GLU A 195 0.75 -10.31 -12.63
N GLY A 196 0.64 -11.26 -11.73
CA GLY A 196 0.17 -12.62 -12.02
C GLY A 196 1.00 -13.30 -13.10
N ASN A 197 0.33 -13.80 -14.12
CA ASN A 197 0.94 -14.54 -15.23
C ASN A 197 1.77 -13.67 -16.17
N ASN A 198 1.61 -12.34 -16.10
CA ASN A 198 2.43 -11.40 -16.88
C ASN A 198 3.83 -11.19 -16.28
N CYS A 199 4.08 -11.70 -15.07
CA CYS A 199 5.41 -11.72 -14.50
C CYS A 199 6.23 -12.86 -15.09
N PRO A 200 7.46 -12.59 -15.54
CA PRO A 200 8.38 -13.65 -15.96
C PRO A 200 8.58 -14.70 -14.86
N THR A 201 8.71 -15.95 -15.28
CA THR A 201 9.08 -17.03 -14.36
C THR A 201 10.58 -16.97 -14.12
N LEU A 202 10.98 -16.79 -12.86
CA LEU A 202 12.40 -16.84 -12.49
C LEU A 202 12.83 -18.30 -12.30
N PRO A 203 14.05 -18.65 -12.70
CA PRO A 203 14.59 -19.98 -12.51
C PRO A 203 14.77 -20.36 -11.03
#